data_178bcaad3ee94204b1747e4d0c6ae18e
#
_entry.id   178bcaad3ee94204b1747e4d0c6ae18e
#
_cell.length_a   1.000
_cell.length_b   1.000
_cell.length_c   1.000
_cell.angle_alpha   90.00
_cell.angle_beta   90.00
_cell.angle_gamma   90.00
#
_symmetry.space_group_name_H-M   'P 1'
#
loop_
_entity.id
_entity.type
_entity.pdbx_description
1 polymer ?
#
loop_
_entity_poly.entity_id
_entity_poly.type
_entity_poly.pdbx_seq_one_letter_code
_entity_poly.pdbx_strand_id
1 'polypeptide(L)'
;GLVVSWWTNVRFEKSFTLDLCLLLKASGCIAVSGGLEVASDRLLKLIDKGITVAQVAKVCRNLTESGIMVHAYLMYGFPTQTEQETIDSLEMVRQLFETGVLQSAFWHLFTMTAHSPIGLDPGKYKVRKQSNEPGTFANNDVPHIDLTGADHEAFGFGLKKALLNYMHGTCFDFSHDKWFDFKVPRTSIAPDFIKKAIEEPELNSNPN
;
A
#
# COMPACT_ATOMS: atom_id res chain seq x y z
N GLY A 1 -35.56 -3.97 13.65
CA GLY A 1 -34.17 -4.43 13.84
C GLY A 1 -33.24 -3.26 14.13
N LEU A 2 -32.11 -3.49 14.75
CA LEU A 2 -31.06 -2.48 14.92
C LEU A 2 -30.45 -2.14 13.55
N VAL A 3 -30.41 -0.85 13.22
CA VAL A 3 -29.65 -0.36 12.08
C VAL A 3 -28.27 0.05 12.61
N VAL A 4 -27.22 -0.61 12.13
CA VAL A 4 -25.83 -0.32 12.54
C VAL A 4 -25.01 0.08 11.33
N SER A 5 -24.10 1.03 11.52
CA SER A 5 -23.02 1.32 10.57
C SER A 5 -21.72 0.79 11.16
N TRP A 6 -20.89 0.18 10.34
CA TRP A 6 -19.63 -0.41 10.78
C TRP A 6 -18.52 -0.25 9.75
N TRP A 7 -17.28 -0.39 10.20
CA TRP A 7 -16.07 -0.46 9.38
C TRP A 7 -15.17 -1.58 9.91
N THR A 8 -14.25 -2.04 9.08
CA THR A 8 -13.33 -3.11 9.45
C THR A 8 -12.02 -3.05 8.68
N ASN A 9 -11.05 -3.82 9.17
CA ASN A 9 -9.81 -4.09 8.43
C ASN A 9 -10.00 -5.31 7.55
N VAL A 10 -9.46 -5.25 6.33
CA VAL A 10 -9.53 -6.33 5.33
C VAL A 10 -8.17 -6.57 4.68
N ARG A 11 -7.99 -7.72 4.08
CA ARG A 11 -6.97 -7.92 3.03
C ARG A 11 -7.67 -7.74 1.69
N PHE A 12 -7.03 -7.05 0.74
CA PHE A 12 -7.59 -6.82 -0.60
C PHE A 12 -7.53 -8.11 -1.46
N GLU A 13 -8.26 -9.13 -1.03
CA GLU A 13 -8.29 -10.45 -1.67
C GLU A 13 -9.29 -10.50 -2.82
N LYS A 14 -9.07 -11.43 -3.77
CA LYS A 14 -9.94 -11.64 -4.94
C LYS A 14 -11.40 -11.93 -4.59
N SER A 15 -11.66 -12.42 -3.37
CA SER A 15 -13.01 -12.69 -2.86
C SER A 15 -13.89 -11.45 -2.74
N PHE A 16 -13.32 -10.24 -2.74
CA PHE A 16 -14.09 -9.00 -2.72
C PHE A 16 -14.63 -8.67 -4.13
N THR A 17 -15.51 -9.55 -4.62
CA THR A 17 -16.30 -9.31 -5.85
C THR A 17 -17.28 -8.17 -5.63
N LEU A 18 -17.82 -7.59 -6.71
CA LEU A 18 -18.84 -6.53 -6.61
C LEU A 18 -20.06 -6.99 -5.82
N ASP A 19 -20.52 -8.24 -6.04
CA ASP A 19 -21.68 -8.79 -5.32
C ASP A 19 -21.44 -8.87 -3.82
N LEU A 20 -20.25 -9.34 -3.39
CA LEU A 20 -19.89 -9.34 -1.98
C LEU A 20 -19.82 -7.93 -1.41
N CYS A 21 -19.26 -6.98 -2.14
CA CYS A 21 -19.16 -5.58 -1.70
C CYS A 21 -20.56 -4.95 -1.55
N LEU A 22 -21.48 -5.22 -2.47
CA LEU A 22 -22.88 -4.80 -2.35
C LEU A 22 -23.58 -5.41 -1.13
N LEU A 23 -23.32 -6.69 -0.82
CA LEU A 23 -23.83 -7.33 0.37
C LEU A 23 -23.28 -6.71 1.66
N LEU A 24 -21.98 -6.42 1.70
CA LEU A 24 -21.34 -5.69 2.81
C LEU A 24 -21.97 -4.32 3.01
N LYS A 25 -22.19 -3.58 1.93
CA LYS A 25 -22.88 -2.28 1.98
C LYS A 25 -24.29 -2.41 2.53
N ALA A 26 -25.06 -3.37 2.05
CA ALA A 26 -26.42 -3.63 2.53
C ALA A 26 -26.47 -4.00 4.03
N SER A 27 -25.41 -4.61 4.55
CA SER A 27 -25.26 -4.93 5.97
C SER A 27 -24.84 -3.74 6.85
N GLY A 28 -24.60 -2.56 6.27
CA GLY A 28 -24.23 -1.34 6.99
C GLY A 28 -22.74 -1.01 6.97
N CYS A 29 -21.93 -1.68 6.15
CA CYS A 29 -20.52 -1.34 5.97
C CYS A 29 -20.39 0.04 5.32
N ILE A 30 -19.68 0.96 5.97
CA ILE A 30 -19.44 2.31 5.45
C ILE A 30 -18.02 2.53 4.95
N ALA A 31 -17.07 1.77 5.49
CA ALA A 31 -15.66 1.89 5.13
C ALA A 31 -14.90 0.60 5.41
N VAL A 32 -13.80 0.41 4.71
CA VAL A 32 -12.80 -0.60 5.00
C VAL A 32 -11.40 0.01 5.02
N SER A 33 -10.51 -0.60 5.83
CA SER A 33 -9.08 -0.30 5.81
C SER A 33 -8.32 -1.55 5.40
N GLY A 34 -7.36 -1.42 4.47
CA GLY A 34 -6.59 -2.57 4.02
C GLY A 34 -5.12 -2.25 3.77
N GLY A 35 -4.26 -3.26 3.89
CA GLY A 35 -2.83 -3.13 3.61
C GLY A 35 -2.55 -3.31 2.12
N LEU A 36 -2.26 -2.21 1.40
CA LEU A 36 -1.57 -2.27 0.12
C LEU A 36 -0.07 -2.49 0.36
N GLU A 37 0.42 -2.02 1.49
CA GLU A 37 1.83 -2.05 1.90
C GLU A 37 2.71 -1.28 0.91
N VAL A 38 3.70 -1.93 0.30
CA VAL A 38 4.50 -1.36 -0.77
C VAL A 38 3.79 -1.57 -2.10
N ALA A 39 3.50 -0.51 -2.84
CA ALA A 39 2.93 -0.63 -4.18
C ALA A 39 4.02 -1.07 -5.19
N SER A 40 4.55 -2.28 -5.00
CA SER A 40 5.54 -2.96 -5.83
C SER A 40 5.26 -4.46 -5.79
N ASP A 41 4.91 -5.06 -6.93
CA ASP A 41 4.60 -6.50 -6.98
C ASP A 41 5.79 -7.37 -6.58
N ARG A 42 7.04 -6.91 -6.84
CA ARG A 42 8.25 -7.59 -6.38
C ARG A 42 8.30 -7.65 -4.85
N LEU A 43 8.05 -6.52 -4.19
CA LEU A 43 8.08 -6.45 -2.73
C LEU A 43 6.86 -7.14 -2.11
N LEU A 44 5.67 -7.01 -2.70
CA LEU A 44 4.48 -7.75 -2.28
C LEU A 44 4.71 -9.27 -2.31
N LYS A 45 5.43 -9.77 -3.34
CA LYS A 45 5.84 -11.17 -3.41
C LYS A 45 6.90 -11.51 -2.35
N LEU A 46 7.86 -10.62 -2.10
CA LEU A 46 8.92 -10.84 -1.09
C LEU A 46 8.35 -10.98 0.32
N ILE A 47 7.33 -10.19 0.67
CA ILE A 47 6.63 -10.27 1.97
C ILE A 47 5.53 -11.32 2.01
N ASP A 48 5.38 -12.10 0.94
CA ASP A 48 4.34 -13.13 0.81
C ASP A 48 2.91 -12.60 1.06
N LYS A 49 2.64 -11.39 0.53
CA LYS A 49 1.33 -10.75 0.73
C LYS A 49 0.21 -11.44 -0.04
N GLY A 50 0.52 -12.15 -1.13
CA GLY A 50 -0.45 -12.90 -1.94
C GLY A 50 -1.38 -12.03 -2.78
N ILE A 51 -1.06 -10.74 -2.99
CA ILE A 51 -1.81 -9.79 -3.80
C ILE A 51 -0.88 -9.08 -4.80
N THR A 52 -1.45 -8.45 -5.81
CA THR A 52 -0.76 -7.54 -6.73
C THR A 52 -1.41 -6.16 -6.66
N VAL A 53 -0.69 -5.12 -7.10
CA VAL A 53 -1.23 -3.76 -7.15
C VAL A 53 -2.47 -3.68 -8.05
N ALA A 54 -2.46 -4.36 -9.20
CA ALA A 54 -3.61 -4.44 -10.11
C ALA A 54 -4.83 -5.10 -9.44
N GLN A 55 -4.62 -6.17 -8.66
CA GLN A 55 -5.71 -6.80 -7.90
C GLN A 55 -6.26 -5.84 -6.83
N VAL A 56 -5.41 -5.13 -6.11
CA VAL A 56 -5.86 -4.14 -5.11
C VAL A 56 -6.71 -3.06 -5.77
N ALA A 57 -6.29 -2.55 -6.94
CA ALA A 57 -7.07 -1.56 -7.67
C ALA A 57 -8.49 -2.06 -8.02
N LYS A 58 -8.62 -3.32 -8.50
CA LYS A 58 -9.93 -3.95 -8.79
C LYS A 58 -10.80 -4.07 -7.54
N VAL A 59 -10.23 -4.54 -6.44
CA VAL A 59 -10.95 -4.67 -5.16
C VAL A 59 -11.40 -3.30 -4.63
N CYS A 60 -10.51 -2.30 -4.68
CA CYS A 60 -10.85 -0.93 -4.29
C CYS A 60 -11.99 -0.36 -5.17
N ARG A 61 -11.99 -0.62 -6.49
CA ARG A 61 -13.08 -0.25 -7.38
C ARG A 61 -14.40 -0.89 -6.94
N ASN A 62 -14.43 -2.23 -6.71
CA ASN A 62 -15.64 -2.93 -6.33
C ASN A 62 -16.23 -2.38 -5.02
N LEU A 63 -15.38 -2.08 -4.04
CA LEU A 63 -15.78 -1.45 -2.78
C LEU A 63 -16.35 -0.05 -3.01
N THR A 64 -15.65 0.79 -3.77
CA THR A 64 -16.05 2.18 -4.03
C THR A 64 -17.34 2.25 -4.85
N GLU A 65 -17.50 1.43 -5.89
CA GLU A 65 -18.74 1.32 -6.67
C GLU A 65 -19.93 0.86 -5.81
N SER A 66 -19.68 0.08 -4.79
CA SER A 66 -20.70 -0.32 -3.80
C SER A 66 -21.01 0.77 -2.77
N GLY A 67 -20.32 1.92 -2.81
CA GLY A 67 -20.50 3.02 -1.85
C GLY A 67 -19.79 2.78 -0.51
N ILE A 68 -18.76 1.96 -0.47
CA ILE A 68 -17.90 1.72 0.70
C ILE A 68 -16.59 2.50 0.52
N MET A 69 -16.24 3.34 1.48
CA MET A 69 -14.98 4.09 1.47
C MET A 69 -13.79 3.17 1.72
N VAL A 70 -12.68 3.42 1.03
CA VAL A 70 -11.46 2.63 1.15
C VAL A 70 -10.33 3.46 1.73
N HIS A 71 -9.71 2.93 2.79
CA HIS A 71 -8.45 3.43 3.36
C HIS A 71 -7.34 2.42 3.10
N ALA A 72 -6.18 2.87 2.63
CA ALA A 72 -5.01 2.00 2.41
C ALA A 72 -3.88 2.29 3.41
N TYR A 73 -3.40 1.25 4.08
CA TYR A 73 -2.10 1.32 4.75
C TYR A 73 -1.00 1.13 3.72
N LEU A 74 -0.09 2.10 3.68
CA LEU A 74 1.05 2.13 2.77
C LEU A 74 2.33 2.07 3.58
N MET A 75 3.34 1.42 3.03
CA MET A 75 4.66 1.30 3.65
C MET A 75 5.74 1.70 2.67
N TYR A 76 6.79 2.34 3.16
CA TYR A 76 8.02 2.60 2.43
C TYR A 76 9.23 2.24 3.28
N GLY A 77 10.38 2.06 2.66
CA GLY A 77 11.59 1.65 3.36
C GLY A 77 11.63 0.17 3.71
N PHE A 78 10.85 -0.66 3.03
CA PHE A 78 10.97 -2.11 3.19
C PHE A 78 12.37 -2.56 2.72
N PRO A 79 13.03 -3.48 3.45
CA PRO A 79 14.35 -3.95 3.07
C PRO A 79 14.46 -4.35 1.59
N THR A 80 15.53 -3.92 0.96
CA THR A 80 15.79 -4.04 -0.48
C THR A 80 14.94 -3.16 -1.41
N GLN A 81 14.04 -2.34 -0.90
CA GLN A 81 13.32 -1.36 -1.71
C GLN A 81 14.30 -0.35 -2.32
N THR A 82 14.19 -0.10 -3.61
CA THR A 82 14.99 0.89 -4.31
C THR A 82 14.30 2.25 -4.34
N GLU A 83 15.06 3.33 -4.61
CA GLU A 83 14.49 4.67 -4.85
C GLU A 83 13.49 4.64 -6.02
N GLN A 84 13.80 3.87 -7.08
CA GLN A 84 12.89 3.69 -8.21
C GLN A 84 11.55 3.09 -7.76
N GLU A 85 11.57 2.05 -6.95
CA GLU A 85 10.33 1.43 -6.43
C GLU A 85 9.57 2.35 -5.49
N THR A 86 10.24 3.23 -4.76
CA THR A 86 9.57 4.24 -3.93
C THR A 86 8.80 5.24 -4.80
N ILE A 87 9.42 5.73 -5.89
CA ILE A 87 8.77 6.66 -6.81
C ILE A 87 7.68 5.96 -7.64
N ASP A 88 7.90 4.72 -8.05
CA ASP A 88 6.89 3.91 -8.75
C ASP A 88 5.70 3.61 -7.83
N SER A 89 5.93 3.36 -6.54
CA SER A 89 4.85 3.23 -5.56
C SER A 89 4.05 4.53 -5.39
N LEU A 90 4.74 5.67 -5.36
CA LEU A 90 4.07 6.97 -5.28
C LEU A 90 3.18 7.22 -6.52
N GLU A 91 3.66 6.86 -7.71
CA GLU A 91 2.88 6.99 -8.95
C GLU A 91 1.64 6.09 -8.93
N MET A 92 1.76 4.82 -8.54
CA MET A 92 0.62 3.93 -8.46
C MET A 92 -0.42 4.41 -7.44
N VAL A 93 0.04 4.96 -6.29
CA VAL A 93 -0.84 5.57 -5.29
C VAL A 93 -1.52 6.83 -5.85
N ARG A 94 -0.79 7.69 -6.59
CA ARG A 94 -1.36 8.85 -7.28
C ARG A 94 -2.50 8.44 -8.21
N GLN A 95 -2.29 7.41 -9.04
CA GLN A 95 -3.30 6.91 -9.96
C GLN A 95 -4.52 6.30 -9.24
N LEU A 96 -4.34 5.62 -8.09
CA LEU A 96 -5.46 5.10 -7.29
C LEU A 96 -6.36 6.23 -6.77
N PHE A 97 -5.77 7.36 -6.37
CA PHE A 97 -6.55 8.54 -5.96
C PHE A 97 -7.18 9.25 -7.16
N GLU A 98 -6.42 9.44 -8.25
CA GLU A 98 -6.93 10.10 -9.47
C GLU A 98 -8.11 9.35 -10.09
N THR A 99 -8.10 8.02 -10.07
CA THR A 99 -9.23 7.19 -10.52
C THR A 99 -10.38 7.12 -9.52
N GLY A 100 -10.23 7.69 -8.32
CA GLY A 100 -11.27 7.74 -7.30
C GLY A 100 -11.53 6.42 -6.58
N VAL A 101 -10.74 5.37 -6.82
CA VAL A 101 -10.92 4.06 -6.17
C VAL A 101 -10.33 3.99 -4.77
N LEU A 102 -9.59 5.01 -4.35
CA LEU A 102 -9.03 5.16 -3.02
C LEU A 102 -9.39 6.53 -2.46
N GLN A 103 -9.91 6.61 -1.23
CA GLN A 103 -10.35 7.86 -0.60
C GLN A 103 -9.39 8.37 0.45
N SER A 104 -8.64 7.48 1.11
CA SER A 104 -7.62 7.88 2.07
C SER A 104 -6.52 6.83 2.19
N ALA A 105 -5.36 7.26 2.65
CA ALA A 105 -4.25 6.36 2.93
C ALA A 105 -3.29 6.95 3.96
N PHE A 106 -2.36 6.15 4.43
CA PHE A 106 -1.30 6.58 5.33
C PHE A 106 0.02 5.86 5.03
N TRP A 107 1.13 6.63 4.93
CA TRP A 107 2.47 6.11 4.75
C TRP A 107 3.15 5.83 6.09
N HIS A 108 3.60 4.59 6.27
CA HIS A 108 4.47 4.17 7.38
C HIS A 108 5.89 3.91 6.86
N LEU A 109 6.89 4.37 7.60
CA LEU A 109 8.24 3.87 7.43
C LEU A 109 8.29 2.43 7.97
N PHE A 110 8.91 1.53 7.24
CA PHE A 110 9.10 0.15 7.69
C PHE A 110 9.82 0.10 9.03
N THR A 111 9.31 -0.68 9.95
CA THR A 111 9.94 -0.98 11.24
C THR A 111 10.07 -2.48 11.39
N MET A 112 11.30 -2.95 11.60
CA MET A 112 11.53 -4.37 11.85
C MET A 112 11.14 -4.70 13.28
N THR A 113 10.30 -5.71 13.47
CA THR A 113 9.93 -6.20 14.80
C THR A 113 10.59 -7.54 15.10
N ALA A 114 10.90 -7.80 16.38
CA ALA A 114 11.67 -8.97 16.81
C ALA A 114 11.07 -10.32 16.36
N HIS A 115 9.75 -10.41 16.34
CA HIS A 115 9.01 -11.65 16.02
C HIS A 115 8.49 -11.70 14.57
N SER A 116 8.77 -10.67 13.76
CA SER A 116 8.43 -10.71 12.33
C SER A 116 9.34 -11.70 11.57
N PRO A 117 8.94 -12.20 10.40
CA PRO A 117 9.80 -13.04 9.57
C PRO A 117 11.17 -12.42 9.30
N ILE A 118 11.23 -11.08 9.14
CA ILE A 118 12.49 -10.33 8.94
C ILE A 118 13.30 -10.28 10.25
N GLY A 119 12.66 -10.10 11.38
CA GLY A 119 13.32 -10.11 12.67
C GLY A 119 13.89 -11.48 13.05
N LEU A 120 13.24 -12.56 12.60
CA LEU A 120 13.69 -13.93 12.85
C LEU A 120 14.81 -14.37 11.90
N ASP A 121 14.75 -13.97 10.63
CA ASP A 121 15.76 -14.29 9.61
C ASP A 121 16.14 -13.03 8.79
N PRO A 122 16.88 -12.08 9.42
CA PRO A 122 17.22 -10.82 8.76
C PRO A 122 18.15 -11.02 7.55
N GLY A 123 18.97 -12.07 7.55
CA GLY A 123 19.88 -12.38 6.43
C GLY A 123 19.16 -12.64 5.12
N LYS A 124 18.01 -13.32 5.16
CA LYS A 124 17.15 -13.54 3.99
C LYS A 124 16.71 -12.25 3.31
N TYR A 125 16.54 -11.18 4.09
CA TYR A 125 16.08 -9.87 3.61
C TYR A 125 17.22 -8.84 3.45
N LYS A 126 18.48 -9.30 3.51
CA LYS A 126 19.66 -8.46 3.41
C LYS A 126 19.69 -7.32 4.43
N VAL A 127 19.29 -7.64 5.63
CA VAL A 127 19.24 -6.73 6.78
C VAL A 127 20.22 -7.20 7.85
N ARG A 128 20.84 -6.26 8.54
CA ARG A 128 21.66 -6.53 9.72
C ARG A 128 21.06 -5.84 10.94
N LYS A 129 20.84 -6.59 12.02
CA LYS A 129 20.46 -6.01 13.31
C LYS A 129 21.57 -5.12 13.84
N GLN A 130 21.24 -3.97 14.40
CA GLN A 130 22.20 -3.07 15.04
C GLN A 130 22.49 -3.47 16.49
N SER A 131 21.51 -4.08 17.17
CA SER A 131 21.71 -4.63 18.50
C SER A 131 21.00 -5.98 18.64
N ASN A 132 21.55 -6.85 19.50
CA ASN A 132 20.91 -8.12 19.86
C ASN A 132 20.12 -8.01 21.17
N GLU A 133 20.10 -6.84 21.82
CA GLU A 133 19.35 -6.66 23.05
C GLU A 133 17.87 -6.61 22.75
N PRO A 134 17.06 -7.51 23.33
CA PRO A 134 15.62 -7.39 23.23
C PRO A 134 15.23 -6.07 23.90
N GLY A 135 14.40 -5.28 23.22
CA GLY A 135 13.78 -4.13 23.83
C GLY A 135 12.99 -4.50 25.09
N THR A 136 12.55 -3.52 25.83
CA THR A 136 11.64 -3.75 26.96
C THR A 136 10.37 -4.44 26.47
N PHE A 137 9.61 -5.11 27.34
CA PHE A 137 8.40 -5.85 27.04
C PHE A 137 7.40 -5.09 26.10
N ALA A 138 7.43 -3.77 26.15
CA ALA A 138 6.55 -2.91 25.33
C ALA A 138 7.19 -2.48 23.98
N ASN A 139 8.48 -2.75 23.76
CA ASN A 139 9.18 -2.30 22.54
C ASN A 139 9.71 -3.52 21.78
N ASN A 140 8.96 -3.91 20.74
CA ASN A 140 9.33 -4.98 19.81
C ASN A 140 10.21 -4.51 18.64
N ASP A 141 10.44 -3.21 18.51
CA ASP A 141 11.16 -2.63 17.39
C ASP A 141 12.66 -2.94 17.52
N VAL A 142 13.23 -3.48 16.46
CA VAL A 142 14.65 -3.84 16.40
C VAL A 142 15.36 -2.90 15.43
N PRO A 143 16.28 -2.06 15.93
CA PRO A 143 17.11 -1.23 15.06
C PRO A 143 17.90 -2.09 14.08
N HIS A 144 17.87 -1.68 12.81
CA HIS A 144 18.47 -2.45 11.72
C HIS A 144 19.10 -1.54 10.67
N ILE A 145 19.95 -2.14 9.83
CA ILE A 145 20.55 -1.52 8.67
C ILE A 145 20.15 -2.34 7.45
N ASP A 146 19.51 -1.70 6.47
CA ASP A 146 19.34 -2.25 5.12
C ASP A 146 20.67 -2.13 4.38
N LEU A 147 21.21 -3.27 3.91
CA LEU A 147 22.52 -3.31 3.24
C LEU A 147 22.44 -2.92 1.75
N THR A 148 21.25 -2.76 1.20
CA THR A 148 21.02 -2.55 -0.25
C THR A 148 20.03 -1.44 -0.54
N GLY A 149 19.43 -0.85 0.49
CA GLY A 149 18.39 0.15 0.36
C GLY A 149 18.92 1.55 0.11
N ALA A 150 17.99 2.43 -0.23
CA ALA A 150 18.17 3.85 -0.31
C ALA A 150 18.06 4.50 1.09
N ASP A 151 18.34 5.79 1.19
CA ASP A 151 17.98 6.60 2.35
C ASP A 151 16.46 6.79 2.39
N HIS A 152 15.78 5.80 2.94
CA HIS A 152 14.31 5.79 2.97
C HIS A 152 13.72 6.91 3.83
N GLU A 153 14.42 7.36 4.89
CA GLU A 153 13.93 8.43 5.76
C GLU A 153 13.77 9.73 4.99
N ALA A 154 14.69 10.03 4.06
CA ALA A 154 14.63 11.22 3.23
C ALA A 154 13.34 11.31 2.39
N PHE A 155 12.77 10.16 1.97
CA PHE A 155 11.53 10.15 1.19
C PHE A 155 10.28 10.46 2.01
N GLY A 156 10.31 10.27 3.32
CA GLY A 156 9.12 10.29 4.18
C GLY A 156 8.32 11.59 4.11
N PHE A 157 8.99 12.75 4.10
CA PHE A 157 8.31 14.03 4.04
C PHE A 157 7.61 14.23 2.69
N GLY A 158 8.30 13.98 1.59
CA GLY A 158 7.75 14.12 0.23
C GLY A 158 6.57 13.19 -0.03
N LEU A 159 6.67 11.92 0.37
CA LEU A 159 5.59 10.95 0.27
C LEU A 159 4.33 11.39 1.02
N LYS A 160 4.47 11.85 2.27
CA LYS A 160 3.35 12.32 3.10
C LYS A 160 2.73 13.59 2.54
N LYS A 161 3.56 14.54 2.06
CA LYS A 161 3.10 15.78 1.42
C LYS A 161 2.31 15.50 0.14
N ALA A 162 2.82 14.63 -0.74
CA ALA A 162 2.13 14.21 -1.95
C ALA A 162 0.78 13.56 -1.62
N LEU A 163 0.77 12.60 -0.70
CA LEU A 163 -0.43 11.90 -0.27
C LEU A 163 -1.51 12.83 0.27
N LEU A 164 -1.12 13.82 1.10
CA LEU A 164 -2.06 14.81 1.63
C LEU A 164 -2.76 15.56 0.50
N ASN A 165 -2.03 15.98 -0.53
CA ASN A 165 -2.61 16.65 -1.70
C ASN A 165 -3.52 15.72 -2.50
N TYR A 166 -3.13 14.46 -2.72
CA TYR A 166 -3.95 13.48 -3.42
C TYR A 166 -5.28 13.20 -2.68
N MET A 167 -5.26 13.09 -1.35
CA MET A 167 -6.47 12.95 -0.53
C MET A 167 -7.43 14.14 -0.67
N HIS A 168 -6.90 15.34 -1.01
CA HIS A 168 -7.71 16.53 -1.29
C HIS A 168 -8.07 16.69 -2.77
N GLY A 169 -7.75 15.70 -3.63
CA GLY A 169 -8.06 15.74 -5.05
C GLY A 169 -7.25 16.76 -5.84
N THR A 170 -6.03 17.07 -5.37
CA THR A 170 -5.19 18.12 -5.97
C THR A 170 -3.82 17.60 -6.39
N CYS A 171 -3.14 18.34 -7.27
CA CYS A 171 -1.75 18.11 -7.69
C CYS A 171 -1.49 16.75 -8.35
N PHE A 172 -2.48 16.15 -8.99
CA PHE A 172 -2.29 14.93 -9.77
C PHE A 172 -1.41 15.12 -11.00
N ASP A 173 -1.30 16.35 -11.51
CA ASP A 173 -0.46 16.76 -12.63
C ASP A 173 0.98 17.11 -12.24
N PHE A 174 1.30 17.10 -10.93
CA PHE A 174 2.66 17.40 -10.49
C PHE A 174 3.62 16.26 -10.82
N SER A 175 4.77 16.62 -11.40
CA SER A 175 5.88 15.68 -11.50
C SER A 175 6.42 15.32 -10.11
N HIS A 176 6.85 14.07 -9.93
CA HIS A 176 7.22 13.53 -8.61
C HIS A 176 8.38 14.27 -7.94
N ASP A 177 9.32 14.84 -8.73
CA ASP A 177 10.45 15.61 -8.23
C ASP A 177 10.03 16.87 -7.44
N LYS A 178 8.82 17.39 -7.66
CA LYS A 178 8.29 18.54 -6.91
C LYS A 178 7.96 18.24 -5.44
N TRP A 179 7.89 16.97 -5.08
CA TRP A 179 7.62 16.56 -3.71
C TRP A 179 8.86 16.47 -2.84
N PHE A 180 10.04 16.43 -3.46
CA PHE A 180 11.33 16.22 -2.80
C PHE A 180 12.25 17.41 -3.02
N ASP A 181 13.16 17.66 -2.09
CA ASP A 181 14.21 18.70 -2.16
C ASP A 181 15.55 18.11 -2.68
N PHE A 182 15.53 16.87 -3.10
CA PHE A 182 16.64 16.15 -3.72
C PHE A 182 16.20 15.48 -5.04
N LYS A 183 17.20 15.07 -5.83
CA LYS A 183 16.94 14.44 -7.12
C LYS A 183 16.36 13.03 -6.94
N VAL A 184 15.23 12.77 -7.56
CA VAL A 184 14.59 11.46 -7.60
C VAL A 184 14.51 10.92 -9.02
N PRO A 185 14.45 9.58 -9.22
CA PRO A 185 14.24 9.01 -10.54
C PRO A 185 12.85 9.38 -11.11
N ARG A 186 12.71 9.29 -12.43
CA ARG A 186 11.39 9.34 -13.05
C ARG A 186 10.68 8.00 -12.84
N THR A 187 9.35 8.04 -12.68
CA THR A 187 8.59 6.80 -12.60
C THR A 187 8.71 5.97 -13.87
N SER A 188 8.76 4.66 -13.71
CA SER A 188 8.70 3.67 -14.80
C SER A 188 7.27 3.18 -15.08
N ILE A 189 6.31 3.57 -14.23
CA ILE A 189 4.92 3.12 -14.31
C ILE A 189 4.20 3.85 -15.46
N ALA A 190 3.48 3.08 -16.27
CA ALA A 190 2.64 3.66 -17.33
C ALA A 190 1.57 4.59 -16.72
N PRO A 191 1.28 5.75 -17.35
CA PRO A 191 0.38 6.76 -16.79
C PRO A 191 -1.07 6.28 -16.64
N ASP A 192 -1.41 5.17 -17.27
CA ASP A 192 -2.74 4.56 -17.26
C ASP A 192 -2.76 3.15 -16.62
N PHE A 193 -1.73 2.80 -15.83
CA PHE A 193 -1.57 1.47 -15.25
C PHE A 193 -2.79 1.07 -14.39
N ILE A 194 -3.19 1.91 -13.45
CA ILE A 194 -4.35 1.62 -12.58
C ILE A 194 -5.65 1.65 -13.39
N LYS A 195 -5.81 2.62 -14.30
CA LYS A 195 -6.98 2.68 -15.17
C LYS A 195 -7.16 1.39 -15.96
N LYS A 196 -6.11 0.90 -16.61
CA LYS A 196 -6.15 -0.40 -17.33
C LYS A 196 -6.47 -1.55 -16.39
N ALA A 197 -5.84 -1.59 -15.21
CA ALA A 197 -6.10 -2.65 -14.24
C ALA A 197 -7.57 -2.72 -13.81
N ILE A 198 -8.23 -1.59 -13.58
CA ILE A 198 -9.65 -1.58 -13.19
C ILE A 198 -10.60 -1.83 -14.35
N GLU A 199 -10.23 -1.50 -15.60
CA GLU A 199 -11.05 -1.72 -16.80
C GLU A 199 -10.98 -3.17 -17.30
N GLU A 200 -9.92 -3.92 -16.99
CA GLU A 200 -9.81 -5.33 -17.34
C GLU A 200 -10.92 -6.15 -16.71
N PRO A 201 -11.67 -6.96 -17.52
CA PRO A 201 -12.69 -7.85 -16.97
C PRO A 201 -12.10 -8.80 -15.93
N GLU A 202 -12.85 -9.09 -14.88
CA GLU A 202 -12.50 -10.18 -13.96
C GLU A 202 -12.44 -11.48 -14.78
N LEU A 203 -11.26 -12.11 -14.82
CA LEU A 203 -11.17 -13.45 -15.36
C LEU A 203 -12.12 -14.32 -14.53
N ASN A 204 -13.22 -14.75 -15.15
CA ASN A 204 -14.15 -15.68 -14.53
C ASN A 204 -13.34 -16.84 -13.96
N SER A 205 -13.21 -16.86 -12.64
CA SER A 205 -12.78 -18.06 -11.95
C SER A 205 -13.87 -19.09 -12.17
N ASN A 206 -13.70 -19.92 -13.21
CA ASN A 206 -14.53 -21.12 -13.35
C ASN A 206 -14.46 -21.88 -12.02
N PRO A 207 -15.57 -22.12 -11.33
CA PRO A 207 -15.58 -23.04 -10.22
C PRO A 207 -15.40 -24.44 -10.79
N ASN A 208 -14.21 -25.02 -10.59
CA ASN A 208 -14.04 -26.46 -10.66
C ASN A 208 -14.40 -27.07 -9.31
#